data_41cebd2da1f60468904d424fb3234fe9
#
_entry.id   41cebd2da1f60468904d424fb3234fe9
#
_cell.length_a   1.000
_cell.length_b   1.000
_cell.length_c   1.000
_cell.angle_alpha   90.00
_cell.angle_beta   90.00
_cell.angle_gamma   90.00
#
_symmetry.space_group_name_H-M   'P 1'
#
loop_
_entity.id
_entity.type
_entity.pdbx_description
1 polymer ?
#
loop_
_entity_poly.entity_id
_entity_poly.type
_entity_poly.pdbx_seq_one_letter_code
_entity_poly.pdbx_strand_id
1 'polypeptide(L)' 'TEVIDIAAANMTVRITGRELQLLAMTDRELRISGTITAIELLT' A
#
# COMPACT_ATOMS: atom_id res chain seq x y z
N THR A 1 5.63 -0.02 -10.24
CA THR A 1 6.12 -0.09 -8.86
C THR A 1 5.93 -1.48 -8.29
N GLU A 2 6.90 -1.94 -7.54
CA GLU A 2 6.83 -3.27 -6.93
C GLU A 2 6.53 -3.21 -5.44
N VAL A 3 6.75 -2.07 -4.81
CA VAL A 3 6.51 -1.89 -3.38
C VAL A 3 5.88 -0.53 -3.14
N ILE A 4 4.84 -0.50 -2.34
CA ILE A 4 4.22 0.75 -1.89
C ILE A 4 4.20 0.75 -0.37
N ASP A 5 4.80 1.76 0.24
CA ASP A 5 4.78 1.95 1.69
C ASP A 5 3.83 3.09 2.02
N ILE A 6 2.92 2.83 2.93
CA ILE A 6 1.93 3.81 3.36
C ILE A 6 2.10 4.04 4.86
N ALA A 7 2.41 5.28 5.22
CA ALA A 7 2.57 5.65 6.62
C ALA A 7 1.25 6.17 7.17
N ALA A 8 0.81 5.60 8.27
CA ALA A 8 -0.34 6.08 9.02
C ALA A 8 0.16 6.59 10.38
N ALA A 9 -0.75 7.08 11.22
CA ALA A 9 -0.38 7.79 12.44
C ALA A 9 0.63 7.04 13.33
N ASN A 10 0.47 5.73 13.47
CA ASN A 10 1.33 4.93 14.34
C ASN A 10 1.67 3.57 13.74
N MET A 11 1.54 3.45 12.41
CA MET A 11 1.88 2.20 11.75
C MET A 11 2.25 2.48 10.31
N THR A 12 2.95 1.55 9.70
CA THR A 12 3.28 1.58 8.28
C THR A 12 2.77 0.30 7.65
N VAL A 13 2.15 0.43 6.49
CA VAL A 13 1.69 -0.70 5.70
C VAL A 13 2.57 -0.81 4.47
N ARG A 14 3.17 -1.97 4.26
CA ARG A 14 3.97 -2.24 3.06
C ARG A 14 3.21 -3.21 2.17
N ILE A 15 2.98 -2.80 0.93
CA ILE A 15 2.32 -3.62 -0.06
C ILE A 15 3.32 -3.97 -1.12
N THR A 16 3.53 -5.27 -1.34
CA THR A 16 4.47 -5.78 -2.33
C THR A 16 3.71 -6.46 -3.44
N GLY A 17 4.14 -6.27 -4.66
CA GLY A 17 3.48 -6.90 -5.79
C GLY A 17 4.13 -6.52 -7.10
N ARG A 18 3.35 -6.55 -8.18
CA ARG A 18 3.80 -6.22 -9.52
C ARG A 18 2.90 -5.17 -10.14
N GLU A 19 3.53 -4.21 -10.80
CA GLU A 19 2.81 -3.16 -11.52
C GLU A 19 1.83 -2.43 -10.61
N LEU A 20 2.24 -2.19 -9.38
CA LEU A 20 1.39 -1.51 -8.42
C LEU A 20 1.24 -0.03 -8.76
N GLN A 21 0.03 0.47 -8.62
CA GLN A 21 -0.31 1.85 -8.88
C GLN A 21 -1.21 2.37 -7.78
N LEU A 22 -0.81 3.49 -7.17
CA LEU A 22 -1.65 4.13 -6.17
C LEU A 22 -2.67 5.01 -6.90
N LEU A 23 -3.93 4.64 -6.81
CA LEU A 23 -5.01 5.34 -7.52
C LEU A 23 -5.63 6.44 -6.68
N ALA A 24 -5.77 6.20 -5.38
CA ALA A 24 -6.35 7.17 -4.47
C ALA A 24 -5.92 6.87 -3.05
N MET A 25 -5.75 7.92 -2.26
CA MET A 25 -5.47 7.77 -0.83
C MET A 25 -6.11 8.93 -0.10
N THR A 26 -7.03 8.58 0.80
CA THR A 26 -7.68 9.54 1.68
C THR A 26 -7.60 9.00 3.10
N ASP A 27 -8.14 9.76 4.06
CA ASP A 27 -8.17 9.29 5.45
C ASP A 27 -9.13 8.11 5.66
N ARG A 28 -9.93 7.77 4.64
CA ARG A 28 -10.92 6.69 4.73
C ARG A 28 -10.79 5.65 3.65
N GLU A 29 -10.00 5.91 2.64
CA GLU A 29 -9.96 5.03 1.49
C GLU A 29 -8.54 4.94 0.92
N LEU A 30 -8.19 3.74 0.52
CA LEU A 30 -6.94 3.49 -0.18
C LEU A 30 -7.26 2.60 -1.36
N ARG A 31 -6.91 3.06 -2.55
CA ARG A 31 -7.12 2.28 -3.77
C ARG A 31 -5.79 2.03 -4.46
N ILE A 32 -5.51 0.77 -4.69
CA ILE A 32 -4.28 0.34 -5.36
C ILE A 32 -4.66 -0.65 -6.45
N SER A 33 -4.08 -0.45 -7.62
CA SER A 33 -4.24 -1.37 -8.74
C SER A 33 -2.96 -2.19 -8.89
N GLY A 34 -3.09 -3.36 -9.49
CA GLY A 34 -1.97 -4.23 -9.77
C GLY A 34 -2.13 -5.59 -9.13
N THR A 35 -1.08 -6.40 -9.20
CA THR A 35 -1.05 -7.71 -8.57
C THR A 35 -0.37 -7.62 -7.21
N ILE A 36 -1.13 -7.87 -6.17
CA ILE A 36 -0.60 -7.81 -4.79
C ILE A 36 -0.16 -9.20 -4.37
N THR A 37 1.09 -9.34 -3.96
CA THR A 37 1.63 -10.62 -3.50
C THR A 37 1.78 -10.70 -1.99
N ALA A 38 1.95 -9.56 -1.32
CA ALA A 38 2.09 -9.55 0.14
C ALA A 38 1.69 -8.20 0.71
N ILE A 39 1.17 -8.22 1.93
CA ILE A 39 0.87 -7.01 2.68
C ILE A 39 1.47 -7.22 4.07
N GLU A 40 2.28 -6.25 4.52
CA GLU A 40 2.90 -6.29 5.83
C GLU A 40 2.51 -5.07 6.65
N LEU A 41 2.21 -5.31 7.92
CA LEU A 41 1.99 -4.24 8.88
C LEU A 41 3.25 -4.06 9.70
N LEU A 42 3.83 -2.87 9.62
CA LEU A 42 5.04 -2.52 10.34
C LEU A 42 4.68 -1.49 11.40
N THR A 43 4.86 -1.84 12.64
CA THR A 43 4.52 -0.94 13.76
C THR A 43 5.74 -0.41 14.46
#